data_d02d05a22104439c67b0b9c1e064f7db
#
_entry.id   d02d05a22104439c67b0b9c1e064f7db
#
_cell.length_a   1.000
_cell.length_b   1.000
_cell.length_c   1.000
_cell.angle_alpha   90.00
_cell.angle_beta   90.00
_cell.angle_gamma   90.00
#
_symmetry.space_group_name_H-M   'P 1'
#
loop_
_entity.id
_entity.type
_entity.pdbx_description
1 polymer ?
#
loop_
_entity_poly.entity_id
_entity_poly.type
_entity_poly.pdbx_seq_one_letter_code
_entity_poly.pdbx_strand_id
1 'polypeptide(L)'
;MSSILQKEAIDKLPVAELQADLDRFLQPVLRRLPEKRLRAVGQLAVQGILGSQSPLLTHMARGVGREEETIWPAAKRFYRFAWNKRFSHRDLLKGLYAIGQRTVAEHEPSYLVVAVDPVNFEKPYSEALEGVSTVMKSTPPPPKGQKKRLTPGYPAITATVVNLAEPVLTYANWFSYVTADFVSENREIYRAIRITRALFPETKLRFVGDAGLDDQKIFHQMALVHADFTIRACHNRTVEVYNDRLDRWEQELLDDLTASVPLPLKFRVAFTHARKVRHVDIELGWLMIRLPDTHQGLWALVAHDPDYVRDLALLTNIPIRTATDAQTVYTQWRHRPQIEHT
;
A
#
# COMPACT_ATOMS: atom_id res chain seq x y z
N MET A 1 32.88 23.22 -17.09
CA MET A 1 32.58 22.19 -18.09
C MET A 1 31.26 21.42 -17.81
N SER A 2 30.84 21.19 -16.56
CA SER A 2 29.60 20.46 -16.21
C SER A 2 28.30 21.14 -16.68
N SER A 3 28.19 22.48 -16.68
CA SER A 3 26.94 23.19 -16.99
C SER A 3 26.56 23.25 -18.48
N ILE A 4 27.55 23.21 -19.37
CA ILE A 4 27.32 23.27 -20.84
C ILE A 4 26.82 21.90 -21.33
N LEU A 5 27.43 20.82 -20.89
CA LEU A 5 27.00 19.45 -21.23
C LEU A 5 25.60 19.10 -20.72
N GLN A 6 25.22 19.66 -19.55
CA GLN A 6 23.84 19.53 -19.04
C GLN A 6 22.84 20.30 -19.89
N LYS A 7 23.20 21.51 -20.37
CA LYS A 7 22.32 22.31 -21.20
C LYS A 7 22.07 21.69 -22.57
N GLU A 8 23.11 21.20 -23.24
CA GLU A 8 22.98 20.45 -24.51
C GLU A 8 22.19 19.16 -24.40
N ALA A 9 22.25 18.45 -23.25
CA ALA A 9 21.43 17.28 -23.00
C ALA A 9 19.97 17.63 -22.78
N ILE A 10 19.66 18.76 -22.11
CA ILE A 10 18.30 19.26 -21.89
C ILE A 10 17.64 19.70 -23.18
N ASP A 11 18.40 20.41 -24.07
CA ASP A 11 17.89 20.89 -25.36
C ASP A 11 17.54 19.74 -26.33
N LYS A 12 18.04 18.53 -26.09
CA LYS A 12 17.73 17.31 -26.87
C LYS A 12 16.56 16.49 -26.32
N LEU A 13 15.98 16.86 -25.17
CA LEU A 13 14.84 16.15 -24.63
C LEU A 13 13.59 16.38 -25.49
N PRO A 14 12.80 15.35 -25.78
CA PRO A 14 11.55 15.46 -26.54
C PRO A 14 10.45 16.07 -25.67
N VAL A 15 10.62 17.35 -25.27
CA VAL A 15 9.75 18.03 -24.29
C VAL A 15 8.28 18.01 -24.73
N ALA A 16 8.02 18.19 -26.03
CA ALA A 16 6.66 18.16 -26.56
C ALA A 16 6.01 16.78 -26.44
N GLU A 17 6.77 15.70 -26.66
CA GLU A 17 6.30 14.32 -26.51
C GLU A 17 6.05 13.99 -25.05
N LEU A 18 6.98 14.34 -24.16
CA LEU A 18 6.83 14.17 -22.71
C LEU A 18 5.61 14.92 -22.16
N GLN A 19 5.39 16.15 -22.65
CA GLN A 19 4.19 16.91 -22.29
C GLN A 19 2.91 16.24 -22.78
N ALA A 20 2.89 15.75 -24.02
CA ALA A 20 1.73 15.05 -24.57
C ALA A 20 1.44 13.74 -23.81
N ASP A 21 2.48 13.01 -23.40
CA ASP A 21 2.32 11.79 -22.60
C ASP A 21 1.80 12.11 -21.20
N LEU A 22 2.32 13.14 -20.54
CA LEU A 22 1.81 13.62 -19.26
C LEU A 22 0.34 14.02 -19.36
N ASP A 23 -0.04 14.75 -20.40
CA ASP A 23 -1.42 15.18 -20.62
C ASP A 23 -2.34 13.98 -20.86
N ARG A 24 -1.90 13.00 -21.62
CA ARG A 24 -2.63 11.73 -21.84
C ARG A 24 -2.80 10.94 -20.56
N PHE A 25 -1.74 10.84 -19.76
CA PHE A 25 -1.75 10.17 -18.46
C PHE A 25 -2.72 10.84 -17.50
N LEU A 26 -2.71 12.17 -17.40
CA LEU A 26 -3.53 12.94 -16.46
C LEU A 26 -5.00 13.06 -16.90
N GLN A 27 -5.33 12.82 -18.18
CA GLN A 27 -6.66 13.02 -18.71
C GLN A 27 -7.79 12.36 -17.91
N PRO A 28 -7.69 11.09 -17.44
CA PRO A 28 -8.74 10.45 -16.64
C PRO A 28 -9.01 11.18 -15.32
N VAL A 29 -7.96 11.76 -14.71
CA VAL A 29 -8.07 12.54 -13.46
C VAL A 29 -8.66 13.91 -13.73
N LEU A 30 -8.11 14.64 -14.72
CA LEU A 30 -8.52 16.01 -15.05
C LEU A 30 -9.97 16.08 -15.55
N ARG A 31 -10.44 15.07 -16.28
CA ARG A 31 -11.84 15.00 -16.73
C ARG A 31 -12.86 14.92 -15.59
N ARG A 32 -12.44 14.51 -14.37
CA ARG A 32 -13.29 14.51 -13.17
C ARG A 32 -13.51 15.90 -12.61
N LEU A 33 -12.67 16.87 -12.97
CA LEU A 33 -12.86 18.27 -12.58
C LEU A 33 -13.97 18.92 -13.44
N PRO A 34 -14.93 19.62 -12.81
CA PRO A 34 -16.16 20.06 -13.50
C PRO A 34 -15.92 21.13 -14.55
N GLU A 35 -14.90 21.96 -14.39
CA GLU A 35 -14.68 23.13 -15.24
C GLU A 35 -13.33 23.12 -15.96
N LYS A 36 -13.29 23.69 -17.17
CA LYS A 36 -12.05 23.83 -17.96
C LYS A 36 -10.95 24.58 -17.17
N ARG A 37 -11.32 25.62 -16.42
CA ARG A 37 -10.36 26.37 -15.59
C ARG A 37 -9.75 25.50 -14.47
N LEU A 38 -10.56 24.68 -13.82
CA LEU A 38 -10.06 23.76 -12.78
C LEU A 38 -9.15 22.69 -13.38
N ARG A 39 -9.46 22.18 -14.56
CA ARG A 39 -8.60 21.23 -15.28
C ARG A 39 -7.24 21.83 -15.59
N ALA A 40 -7.21 23.04 -16.11
CA ALA A 40 -5.95 23.76 -16.40
C ALA A 40 -5.13 24.00 -15.12
N VAL A 41 -5.77 24.38 -14.00
CA VAL A 41 -5.05 24.57 -12.73
C VAL A 41 -4.60 23.22 -12.14
N GLY A 42 -5.39 22.17 -12.27
CA GLY A 42 -5.00 20.81 -11.85
C GLY A 42 -3.78 20.29 -12.61
N GLN A 43 -3.75 20.49 -13.93
CA GLN A 43 -2.59 20.18 -14.77
C GLN A 43 -1.34 20.99 -14.34
N LEU A 44 -1.51 22.30 -14.16
CA LEU A 44 -0.46 23.17 -13.67
C LEU A 44 0.05 22.76 -12.29
N ALA A 45 -0.84 22.28 -11.41
CA ALA A 45 -0.47 21.78 -10.09
C ALA A 45 0.45 20.55 -10.18
N VAL A 46 0.14 19.59 -11.06
CA VAL A 46 1.01 18.43 -11.28
C VAL A 46 2.36 18.85 -11.84
N GLN A 47 2.40 19.74 -12.83
CA GLN A 47 3.64 20.31 -13.36
C GLN A 47 4.45 20.99 -12.26
N GLY A 48 3.78 21.74 -11.37
CA GLY A 48 4.40 22.39 -10.22
C GLY A 48 5.02 21.43 -9.23
N ILE A 49 4.33 20.30 -8.93
CA ILE A 49 4.87 19.24 -8.08
C ILE A 49 6.09 18.60 -8.73
N LEU A 50 6.01 18.26 -10.01
CA LEU A 50 7.12 17.64 -10.74
C LEU A 50 8.34 18.58 -10.81
N GLY A 51 8.12 19.86 -11.14
CA GLY A 51 9.19 20.85 -11.25
C GLY A 51 9.84 21.23 -9.91
N SER A 52 9.06 21.25 -8.82
CA SER A 52 9.57 21.58 -7.47
C SER A 52 9.91 20.36 -6.61
N GLN A 53 9.52 19.16 -7.04
CA GLN A 53 9.57 17.93 -6.24
C GLN A 53 8.93 18.08 -4.85
N SER A 54 7.87 18.91 -4.74
CA SER A 54 7.23 19.26 -3.49
C SER A 54 5.73 19.52 -3.68
N PRO A 55 4.85 19.00 -2.81
CA PRO A 55 3.42 19.28 -2.83
C PRO A 55 3.06 20.62 -2.14
N LEU A 56 4.03 21.34 -1.59
CA LEU A 56 3.78 22.63 -0.96
C LEU A 56 3.38 23.68 -2.01
N LEU A 57 2.22 24.31 -1.84
CA LEU A 57 1.62 25.21 -2.85
C LEU A 57 2.55 26.36 -3.28
N THR A 58 3.37 26.86 -2.36
CA THR A 58 4.39 27.89 -2.68
C THR A 58 5.57 27.33 -3.47
N HIS A 59 5.97 26.08 -3.21
CA HIS A 59 7.01 25.39 -3.98
C HIS A 59 6.50 25.04 -5.38
N MET A 60 5.28 24.53 -5.48
CA MET A 60 4.62 24.28 -6.76
C MET A 60 4.57 25.55 -7.61
N ALA A 61 4.25 26.71 -6.99
CA ALA A 61 4.22 27.99 -7.67
C ALA A 61 5.58 28.40 -8.24
N ARG A 62 6.67 28.12 -7.53
CA ARG A 62 8.04 28.30 -8.03
C ARG A 62 8.37 27.37 -9.19
N GLY A 63 7.92 26.10 -9.09
CA GLY A 63 8.14 25.07 -10.12
C GLY A 63 7.45 25.36 -11.46
N VAL A 64 6.43 26.24 -11.50
CA VAL A 64 5.71 26.65 -12.72
C VAL A 64 5.91 28.11 -13.10
N GLY A 65 6.46 28.92 -12.19
CA GLY A 65 6.75 30.33 -12.44
C GLY A 65 7.92 30.49 -13.41
N ARG A 66 7.74 31.34 -14.43
CA ARG A 66 8.82 31.63 -15.38
C ARG A 66 9.82 32.64 -14.84
N GLU A 67 9.42 33.47 -13.87
CA GLU A 67 10.23 34.50 -13.22
C GLU A 67 9.68 34.84 -11.83
N GLU A 68 10.47 35.44 -10.94
CA GLU A 68 10.13 35.72 -9.54
C GLU A 68 8.82 36.51 -9.34
N GLU A 69 8.47 37.40 -10.28
CA GLU A 69 7.25 38.21 -10.20
C GLU A 69 5.93 37.43 -10.26
N THR A 70 5.96 36.17 -10.69
CA THR A 70 4.74 35.37 -10.92
C THR A 70 4.43 34.37 -9.81
N ILE A 71 5.26 34.23 -8.78
CA ILE A 71 5.11 33.21 -7.73
C ILE A 71 3.81 33.36 -6.95
N TRP A 72 3.51 34.57 -6.46
CA TRP A 72 2.35 34.82 -5.62
C TRP A 72 1.00 34.67 -6.35
N PRO A 73 0.81 35.18 -7.56
CA PRO A 73 -0.38 34.89 -8.36
C PRO A 73 -0.57 33.38 -8.63
N ALA A 74 0.49 32.64 -8.92
CA ALA A 74 0.44 31.18 -9.09
C ALA A 74 0.07 30.48 -7.80
N ALA A 75 0.67 30.81 -6.66
CA ALA A 75 0.33 30.27 -5.35
C ALA A 75 -1.14 30.52 -5.01
N LYS A 76 -1.67 31.73 -5.22
CA LYS A 76 -3.10 32.04 -5.02
C LYS A 76 -4.02 31.17 -5.88
N ARG A 77 -3.65 30.80 -7.10
CA ARG A 77 -4.42 29.88 -7.96
C ARG A 77 -4.48 28.49 -7.31
N PHE A 78 -3.34 27.98 -6.81
CA PHE A 78 -3.28 26.68 -6.14
C PHE A 78 -4.07 26.69 -4.82
N TYR A 79 -3.99 27.74 -4.01
CA TYR A 79 -4.82 27.88 -2.81
C TYR A 79 -6.32 27.84 -3.18
N ARG A 80 -6.76 28.61 -4.17
CA ARG A 80 -8.16 28.61 -4.62
C ARG A 80 -8.59 27.27 -5.19
N PHE A 81 -7.69 26.55 -5.84
CA PHE A 81 -7.94 25.20 -6.35
C PHE A 81 -8.14 24.23 -5.19
N ALA A 82 -7.24 24.19 -4.21
CA ALA A 82 -7.31 23.29 -3.06
C ALA A 82 -8.57 23.52 -2.20
N TRP A 83 -9.06 24.78 -2.11
CA TRP A 83 -10.25 25.15 -1.35
C TRP A 83 -11.55 25.14 -2.16
N ASN A 84 -11.52 24.63 -3.38
CA ASN A 84 -12.69 24.64 -4.25
C ASN A 84 -13.66 23.53 -3.86
N LYS A 85 -14.89 23.94 -3.45
CA LYS A 85 -15.95 23.02 -3.01
C LYS A 85 -16.69 22.31 -4.15
N ARG A 86 -16.38 22.59 -5.43
CA ARG A 86 -17.06 22.01 -6.60
C ARG A 86 -16.59 20.62 -6.97
N PHE A 87 -15.54 20.14 -6.37
CA PHE A 87 -15.03 18.77 -6.51
C PHE A 87 -14.47 18.28 -5.18
N SER A 88 -14.38 16.96 -5.05
CA SER A 88 -13.78 16.30 -3.89
C SER A 88 -12.48 15.57 -4.29
N HIS A 89 -11.64 15.27 -3.29
CA HIS A 89 -10.49 14.37 -3.49
C HIS A 89 -10.92 12.99 -4.00
N ARG A 90 -12.11 12.52 -3.62
CA ARG A 90 -12.68 11.24 -4.10
C ARG A 90 -12.90 11.24 -5.61
N ASP A 91 -13.24 12.40 -6.21
CA ASP A 91 -13.40 12.47 -7.67
C ASP A 91 -12.06 12.33 -8.38
N LEU A 92 -10.99 12.90 -7.81
CA LEU A 92 -9.63 12.72 -8.33
C LEU A 92 -9.17 11.26 -8.19
N LEU A 93 -9.42 10.62 -7.04
CA LEU A 93 -9.12 9.21 -6.83
C LEU A 93 -9.81 8.29 -7.84
N LYS A 94 -11.07 8.54 -8.21
CA LYS A 94 -11.74 7.80 -9.28
C LYS A 94 -11.00 7.89 -10.63
N GLY A 95 -10.36 9.02 -10.89
CA GLY A 95 -9.51 9.19 -12.07
C GLY A 95 -8.24 8.34 -11.99
N LEU A 96 -7.59 8.30 -10.82
CA LEU A 96 -6.42 7.46 -10.59
C LEU A 96 -6.78 5.97 -10.69
N TYR A 97 -7.92 5.55 -10.12
CA TYR A 97 -8.40 4.17 -10.26
C TYR A 97 -8.66 3.77 -11.72
N ALA A 98 -9.18 4.69 -12.53
CA ALA A 98 -9.37 4.43 -13.98
C ALA A 98 -8.03 4.27 -14.72
N ILE A 99 -6.99 5.00 -14.31
CA ILE A 99 -5.63 4.77 -14.81
C ILE A 99 -5.16 3.38 -14.41
N GLY A 100 -5.30 3.02 -13.14
CA GLY A 100 -4.92 1.70 -12.64
C GLY A 100 -5.64 0.54 -13.35
N GLN A 101 -6.95 0.66 -13.58
CA GLN A 101 -7.71 -0.34 -14.35
C GLN A 101 -7.17 -0.51 -15.77
N ARG A 102 -6.81 0.59 -16.44
CA ARG A 102 -6.20 0.53 -17.77
C ARG A 102 -4.85 -0.16 -17.75
N THR A 103 -3.97 0.22 -16.80
CA THR A 103 -2.66 -0.42 -16.62
C THR A 103 -2.79 -1.93 -16.39
N VAL A 104 -3.72 -2.35 -15.53
CA VAL A 104 -3.97 -3.78 -15.28
C VAL A 104 -4.49 -4.46 -16.55
N ALA A 105 -5.40 -3.83 -17.31
CA ALA A 105 -5.92 -4.39 -18.55
C ALA A 105 -4.85 -4.55 -19.63
N GLU A 106 -3.89 -3.62 -19.70
CA GLU A 106 -2.75 -3.69 -20.64
C GLU A 106 -1.77 -4.84 -20.33
N HIS A 107 -1.69 -5.26 -19.06
CA HIS A 107 -0.78 -6.35 -18.63
C HIS A 107 -1.45 -7.73 -18.57
N GLU A 108 -2.77 -7.80 -18.60
CA GLU A 108 -3.57 -9.04 -18.55
C GLU A 108 -3.10 -10.09 -17.52
N PRO A 109 -2.83 -9.70 -16.25
CA PRO A 109 -2.30 -10.63 -15.27
C PRO A 109 -3.34 -11.70 -14.89
N SER A 110 -2.91 -12.95 -14.70
CA SER A 110 -3.78 -14.04 -14.25
C SER A 110 -4.32 -13.85 -12.83
N TYR A 111 -3.66 -13.05 -12.02
CA TYR A 111 -4.08 -12.63 -10.68
C TYR A 111 -3.40 -11.32 -10.28
N LEU A 112 -3.99 -10.62 -9.33
CA LEU A 112 -3.41 -9.41 -8.74
C LEU A 112 -3.03 -9.68 -7.29
N VAL A 113 -1.79 -9.34 -6.93
CA VAL A 113 -1.35 -9.28 -5.52
C VAL A 113 -1.57 -7.85 -5.03
N VAL A 114 -2.44 -7.69 -4.05
CA VAL A 114 -2.86 -6.39 -3.52
C VAL A 114 -2.34 -6.25 -2.10
N ALA A 115 -1.35 -5.39 -1.90
CA ALA A 115 -0.92 -5.01 -0.57
C ALA A 115 -1.92 -4.03 0.04
N VAL A 116 -2.30 -4.26 1.30
CA VAL A 116 -3.11 -3.33 2.10
C VAL A 116 -2.29 -2.90 3.30
N ASP A 117 -2.20 -1.59 3.52
CA ASP A 117 -1.35 -1.04 4.57
C ASP A 117 -2.02 0.14 5.29
N PRO A 118 -2.15 0.06 6.64
CA PRO A 118 -2.46 1.20 7.47
C PRO A 118 -1.26 2.15 7.57
N VAL A 119 -1.45 3.42 7.23
CA VAL A 119 -0.41 4.44 7.21
C VAL A 119 -0.79 5.62 8.09
N ASN A 120 0.19 6.30 8.68
CA ASN A 120 -0.02 7.50 9.47
C ASN A 120 0.59 8.73 8.79
N PHE A 121 -0.24 9.75 8.54
CA PHE A 121 0.23 11.07 8.12
C PHE A 121 0.50 11.94 9.36
N GLU A 122 1.73 11.95 9.81
CA GLU A 122 2.16 12.71 10.98
C GLU A 122 2.11 14.23 10.73
N LYS A 123 1.55 14.97 11.68
CA LYS A 123 1.46 16.44 11.67
C LYS A 123 1.91 17.03 13.00
N PRO A 124 3.18 16.78 13.41
CA PRO A 124 3.65 17.03 14.78
C PRO A 124 3.58 18.50 15.23
N TYR A 125 3.50 19.44 14.28
CA TYR A 125 3.45 20.86 14.56
C TYR A 125 2.07 21.49 14.31
N SER A 126 1.04 20.68 14.13
CA SER A 126 -0.29 21.17 13.77
C SER A 126 -1.20 21.14 14.99
N GLU A 127 -1.58 22.31 15.49
CA GLU A 127 -2.45 22.48 16.65
C GLU A 127 -3.92 22.72 16.26
N ALA A 128 -4.17 23.20 15.03
CA ALA A 128 -5.49 23.68 14.62
C ALA A 128 -5.99 23.06 13.31
N LEU A 129 -5.53 21.87 12.92
CA LEU A 129 -6.09 21.19 11.76
C LEU A 129 -7.45 20.56 12.11
N GLU A 130 -8.45 20.80 11.26
CA GLU A 130 -9.77 20.20 11.40
C GLU A 130 -9.70 18.67 11.44
N GLY A 131 -10.32 18.09 12.46
CA GLY A 131 -10.40 16.65 12.63
C GLY A 131 -9.03 15.96 12.83
N VAL A 132 -7.97 16.67 13.25
CA VAL A 132 -6.69 16.04 13.54
C VAL A 132 -6.85 15.03 14.67
N SER A 133 -6.35 13.82 14.43
CA SER A 133 -6.35 12.71 15.40
C SER A 133 -4.99 12.57 16.05
N THR A 134 -4.91 11.64 16.99
CA THR A 134 -3.62 11.18 17.54
C THR A 134 -3.23 9.87 16.86
N VAL A 135 -2.07 9.85 16.24
CA VAL A 135 -1.52 8.68 15.54
C VAL A 135 -0.18 8.25 16.12
N MET A 136 0.23 7.03 15.85
CA MET A 136 1.56 6.57 16.24
C MET A 136 2.63 7.27 15.42
N LYS A 137 3.65 7.80 16.11
CA LYS A 137 4.82 8.40 15.47
C LYS A 137 5.74 7.29 14.95
N SER A 138 5.97 7.28 13.66
CA SER A 138 6.84 6.30 12.98
C SER A 138 8.22 6.86 12.62
N THR A 139 8.37 8.19 12.55
CA THR A 139 9.60 8.84 12.08
C THR A 139 10.14 9.87 13.11
N PRO A 140 11.35 9.70 13.66
CA PRO A 140 12.16 8.47 13.59
C PRO A 140 11.50 7.34 14.39
N PRO A 141 11.77 6.08 14.04
CA PRO A 141 11.22 4.95 14.79
C PRO A 141 11.70 5.00 16.23
N PRO A 142 10.87 4.60 17.22
CA PRO A 142 11.29 4.59 18.61
C PRO A 142 12.45 3.60 18.79
N PRO A 143 13.43 3.91 19.64
CA PRO A 143 14.46 2.97 20.01
C PRO A 143 13.88 1.65 20.52
N LYS A 144 14.58 0.54 20.24
CA LYS A 144 14.14 -0.80 20.63
C LYS A 144 13.81 -0.86 22.13
N GLY A 145 12.60 -1.31 22.48
CA GLY A 145 12.14 -1.41 23.88
C GLY A 145 11.48 -0.15 24.44
N GLN A 146 11.44 0.96 23.71
CA GLN A 146 10.69 2.15 24.13
C GLN A 146 9.24 2.10 23.68
N LYS A 147 8.34 2.72 24.49
CA LYS A 147 6.92 2.88 24.12
C LYS A 147 6.79 3.71 22.85
N LYS A 148 5.88 3.32 21.98
CA LYS A 148 5.49 4.08 20.79
C LYS A 148 5.05 5.48 21.22
N ARG A 149 5.59 6.51 20.55
CA ARG A 149 5.22 7.90 20.79
C ARG A 149 3.97 8.23 19.98
N LEU A 150 3.13 9.07 20.52
CA LEU A 150 1.96 9.60 19.84
C LEU A 150 2.24 11.01 19.31
N THR A 151 1.60 11.37 18.22
CA THR A 151 1.71 12.68 17.57
C THR A 151 0.37 13.04 16.91
N PRO A 152 0.04 14.33 16.75
CA PRO A 152 -1.07 14.73 15.90
C PRO A 152 -0.89 14.21 14.46
N GLY A 153 -1.99 13.78 13.83
CA GLY A 153 -1.95 13.26 12.47
C GLY A 153 -3.28 12.67 12.00
N TYR A 154 -3.25 12.08 10.82
CA TYR A 154 -4.38 11.38 10.23
C TYR A 154 -3.99 9.95 9.90
N PRO A 155 -4.76 8.95 10.36
CA PRO A 155 -4.61 7.60 9.87
C PRO A 155 -5.14 7.49 8.44
N ALA A 156 -4.56 6.59 7.66
CA ALA A 156 -5.02 6.27 6.32
C ALA A 156 -4.93 4.77 6.06
N ILE A 157 -5.74 4.28 5.13
CA ILE A 157 -5.61 2.95 4.55
C ILE A 157 -5.30 3.12 3.06
N THR A 158 -4.27 2.43 2.60
CA THR A 158 -3.94 2.31 1.19
C THR A 158 -4.06 0.86 0.74
N ALA A 159 -4.42 0.65 -0.53
CA ALA A 159 -4.34 -0.64 -1.19
C ALA A 159 -3.72 -0.47 -2.58
N THR A 160 -2.76 -1.32 -2.91
CA THR A 160 -1.94 -1.18 -4.11
C THR A 160 -1.67 -2.55 -4.71
N VAL A 161 -1.86 -2.72 -6.01
CA VAL A 161 -1.37 -3.89 -6.74
C VAL A 161 0.15 -3.82 -6.82
N VAL A 162 0.84 -4.88 -6.37
CA VAL A 162 2.30 -4.89 -6.17
C VAL A 162 3.02 -5.95 -6.99
N ASN A 163 2.34 -6.70 -7.83
CA ASN A 163 2.94 -7.73 -8.70
C ASN A 163 3.01 -7.32 -10.18
N LEU A 164 2.85 -6.04 -10.47
CA LEU A 164 3.13 -5.45 -11.78
C LEU A 164 4.47 -4.73 -11.76
N ALA A 165 4.99 -4.38 -12.95
CA ALA A 165 6.24 -3.63 -13.08
C ALA A 165 6.20 -2.31 -12.30
N GLU A 166 5.04 -1.64 -12.33
CA GLU A 166 4.76 -0.44 -11.54
C GLU A 166 3.59 -0.68 -10.60
N PRO A 167 3.67 -0.24 -9.34
CA PRO A 167 2.57 -0.37 -8.39
C PRO A 167 1.33 0.40 -8.85
N VAL A 168 0.15 -0.20 -8.69
CA VAL A 168 -1.12 0.42 -9.10
C VAL A 168 -2.01 0.67 -7.89
N LEU A 169 -2.26 1.93 -7.57
CA LEU A 169 -3.14 2.33 -6.46
C LEU A 169 -4.59 1.93 -6.76
N THR A 170 -5.20 1.16 -5.85
CA THR A 170 -6.60 0.70 -5.94
C THR A 170 -7.50 1.32 -4.86
N TYR A 171 -6.90 1.80 -3.78
CA TYR A 171 -7.60 2.51 -2.72
C TYR A 171 -6.65 3.42 -1.96
N ALA A 172 -7.11 4.62 -1.62
CA ALA A 172 -6.49 5.49 -0.64
C ALA A 172 -7.58 6.30 0.06
N ASN A 173 -7.59 6.26 1.37
CA ASN A 173 -8.46 7.09 2.19
C ASN A 173 -7.78 7.41 3.51
N TRP A 174 -7.69 8.70 3.84
CA TRP A 174 -7.36 9.14 5.18
C TRP A 174 -8.63 9.50 5.93
N PHE A 175 -8.63 9.26 7.21
CA PHE A 175 -9.77 9.45 8.08
C PHE A 175 -9.32 10.03 9.43
N SER A 176 -10.24 10.23 10.33
CA SER A 176 -9.95 10.75 11.65
C SER A 176 -10.69 9.96 12.71
N TYR A 177 -10.01 9.63 13.80
CA TYR A 177 -10.63 8.96 14.96
C TYR A 177 -11.63 9.85 15.73
N VAL A 178 -11.55 11.18 15.51
CA VAL A 178 -12.38 12.14 16.26
C VAL A 178 -13.58 12.66 15.47
N THR A 179 -13.76 12.27 14.21
CA THR A 179 -14.92 12.67 13.42
C THR A 179 -16.13 11.77 13.70
N ALA A 180 -17.33 12.35 13.66
CA ALA A 180 -18.56 11.63 13.97
C ALA A 180 -18.91 10.47 13.01
N ASP A 181 -18.36 10.47 11.81
CA ASP A 181 -18.55 9.44 10.79
C ASP A 181 -17.54 8.28 10.88
N PHE A 182 -16.53 8.39 11.75
CA PHE A 182 -15.60 7.31 12.00
C PHE A 182 -16.28 6.19 12.80
N VAL A 183 -16.08 4.96 12.36
CA VAL A 183 -16.62 3.76 13.04
C VAL A 183 -15.50 2.87 13.56
N SER A 184 -14.57 2.48 12.71
CA SER A 184 -13.39 1.67 13.06
C SER A 184 -12.39 1.59 11.90
N GLU A 185 -11.13 1.30 12.19
CA GLU A 185 -10.11 1.01 11.17
C GLU A 185 -10.51 -0.20 10.30
N ASN A 186 -11.05 -1.25 10.91
CA ASN A 186 -11.50 -2.42 10.17
C ASN A 186 -12.53 -2.05 9.08
N ARG A 187 -13.43 -1.08 9.36
CA ARG A 187 -14.39 -0.61 8.36
C ARG A 187 -13.70 0.07 7.18
N GLU A 188 -12.63 0.80 7.41
CA GLU A 188 -11.84 1.42 6.33
C GLU A 188 -11.08 0.35 5.53
N ILE A 189 -10.53 -0.68 6.19
CA ILE A 189 -9.92 -1.84 5.52
C ILE A 189 -10.97 -2.59 4.68
N TYR A 190 -12.20 -2.79 5.20
CA TYR A 190 -13.28 -3.41 4.43
C TYR A 190 -13.65 -2.61 3.18
N ARG A 191 -13.62 -1.27 3.27
CA ARG A 191 -13.81 -0.40 2.10
C ARG A 191 -12.73 -0.61 1.05
N ALA A 192 -11.46 -0.69 1.48
CA ALA A 192 -10.33 -0.95 0.58
C ALA A 192 -10.51 -2.29 -0.17
N ILE A 193 -10.85 -3.36 0.56
CA ILE A 193 -11.09 -4.69 0.00
C ILE A 193 -12.24 -4.65 -1.03
N ARG A 194 -13.38 -4.05 -0.67
CA ARG A 194 -14.58 -3.99 -1.54
C ARG A 194 -14.37 -3.13 -2.77
N ILE A 195 -13.72 -1.97 -2.63
CA ILE A 195 -13.44 -1.08 -3.76
C ILE A 195 -12.46 -1.74 -4.71
N THR A 196 -11.40 -2.38 -4.20
CA THR A 196 -10.46 -3.12 -5.04
C THR A 196 -11.17 -4.24 -5.80
N ARG A 197 -12.07 -5.02 -5.16
CA ARG A 197 -12.88 -6.03 -5.85
C ARG A 197 -13.78 -5.42 -6.92
N ALA A 198 -14.41 -4.29 -6.62
CA ALA A 198 -15.28 -3.59 -7.58
C ALA A 198 -14.51 -3.04 -8.80
N LEU A 199 -13.23 -2.69 -8.63
CA LEU A 199 -12.37 -2.27 -9.73
C LEU A 199 -11.96 -3.45 -10.64
N PHE A 200 -11.83 -4.66 -10.08
CA PHE A 200 -11.35 -5.86 -10.78
C PHE A 200 -12.29 -7.06 -10.50
N PRO A 201 -13.54 -7.01 -10.98
CA PRO A 201 -14.56 -8.02 -10.64
C PRO A 201 -14.21 -9.41 -11.12
N GLU A 202 -13.58 -9.54 -12.27
CA GLU A 202 -13.28 -10.83 -12.93
C GLU A 202 -11.87 -11.36 -12.63
N THR A 203 -10.98 -10.51 -12.08
CA THR A 203 -9.59 -10.91 -11.85
C THR A 203 -9.46 -11.57 -10.48
N LYS A 204 -8.68 -12.63 -10.39
CA LYS A 204 -8.34 -13.26 -9.12
C LYS A 204 -7.53 -12.32 -8.25
N LEU A 205 -8.02 -12.01 -7.04
CA LEU A 205 -7.32 -11.14 -6.09
C LEU A 205 -6.66 -11.97 -4.98
N ARG A 206 -5.46 -11.54 -4.59
CA ARG A 206 -4.69 -12.08 -3.46
C ARG A 206 -4.25 -10.91 -2.59
N PHE A 207 -4.88 -10.74 -1.45
CA PHE A 207 -4.50 -9.67 -0.52
C PHE A 207 -3.28 -10.09 0.31
N VAL A 208 -2.34 -9.16 0.46
CA VAL A 208 -1.16 -9.35 1.33
C VAL A 208 -1.08 -8.20 2.34
N GLY A 209 -0.65 -8.52 3.56
CA GLY A 209 -0.57 -7.52 4.62
C GLY A 209 0.39 -7.89 5.74
N ASP A 210 0.63 -6.93 6.60
CA ASP A 210 1.38 -7.16 7.84
C ASP A 210 0.47 -7.62 8.99
N ALA A 211 1.04 -7.70 10.20
CA ALA A 211 0.33 -8.12 11.40
C ALA A 211 -0.81 -7.16 11.82
N GLY A 212 -0.87 -5.96 11.26
CA GLY A 212 -2.00 -5.04 11.49
C GLY A 212 -3.30 -5.51 10.85
N LEU A 213 -3.22 -6.44 9.87
CA LEU A 213 -4.39 -7.06 9.25
C LEU A 213 -4.74 -8.44 9.82
N ASP A 214 -4.06 -8.89 10.86
CA ASP A 214 -4.31 -10.17 11.49
C ASP A 214 -5.57 -10.13 12.38
N ASP A 215 -6.73 -10.09 11.73
CA ASP A 215 -8.07 -10.08 12.35
C ASP A 215 -9.01 -10.99 11.56
N GLN A 216 -9.71 -11.90 12.27
CA GLN A 216 -10.67 -12.83 11.65
C GLN A 216 -11.76 -12.13 10.86
N LYS A 217 -12.19 -10.93 11.29
CA LYS A 217 -13.20 -10.16 10.58
C LYS A 217 -12.68 -9.65 9.24
N ILE A 218 -11.37 -9.34 9.16
CA ILE A 218 -10.71 -8.98 7.91
C ILE A 218 -10.61 -10.19 6.99
N PHE A 219 -10.21 -11.37 7.51
CA PHE A 219 -10.18 -12.62 6.74
C PHE A 219 -11.56 -12.96 6.17
N HIS A 220 -12.59 -12.81 7.00
CA HIS A 220 -13.98 -13.01 6.55
C HIS A 220 -14.37 -12.04 5.42
N GLN A 221 -13.99 -10.75 5.50
CA GLN A 221 -14.26 -9.80 4.42
C GLN A 221 -13.54 -10.15 3.11
N MET A 222 -12.32 -10.67 3.18
CA MET A 222 -11.59 -11.16 2.00
C MET A 222 -12.30 -12.37 1.38
N ALA A 223 -12.77 -13.30 2.22
CA ALA A 223 -13.56 -14.46 1.78
C ALA A 223 -14.89 -14.05 1.12
N LEU A 224 -15.61 -13.07 1.68
CA LEU A 224 -16.87 -12.56 1.11
C LEU A 224 -16.72 -11.96 -0.30
N VAL A 225 -15.54 -11.46 -0.63
CA VAL A 225 -15.24 -10.96 -1.98
C VAL A 225 -14.52 -12.00 -2.85
N HIS A 226 -14.54 -13.27 -2.43
CA HIS A 226 -13.87 -14.38 -3.14
C HIS A 226 -12.41 -14.10 -3.47
N ALA A 227 -11.67 -13.58 -2.48
CA ALA A 227 -10.24 -13.29 -2.62
C ALA A 227 -9.41 -14.24 -1.76
N ASP A 228 -8.23 -14.58 -2.28
CA ASP A 228 -7.17 -15.21 -1.48
C ASP A 228 -6.48 -14.14 -0.60
N PHE A 229 -5.81 -14.59 0.45
CA PHE A 229 -4.98 -13.71 1.26
C PHE A 229 -3.73 -14.40 1.81
N THR A 230 -2.72 -13.61 2.13
CA THR A 230 -1.54 -14.00 2.91
C THR A 230 -1.17 -12.85 3.84
N ILE A 231 -1.38 -13.04 5.14
CA ILE A 231 -1.22 -12.01 6.16
C ILE A 231 -0.19 -12.48 7.18
N ARG A 232 0.75 -11.61 7.53
CA ARG A 232 1.66 -11.85 8.64
C ARG A 232 0.86 -11.92 9.93
N ALA A 233 1.03 -13.00 10.68
CA ALA A 233 0.34 -13.18 11.94
C ALA A 233 1.00 -12.41 13.09
N CYS A 234 0.20 -12.09 14.10
CA CYS A 234 0.69 -11.62 15.38
C CYS A 234 1.31 -12.78 16.17
N HIS A 235 2.42 -12.51 16.86
CA HIS A 235 3.13 -13.53 17.65
C HIS A 235 2.26 -14.20 18.74
N ASN A 236 1.35 -13.45 19.34
CA ASN A 236 0.47 -13.92 20.40
C ASN A 236 -0.86 -14.50 19.89
N ARG A 237 -0.95 -14.81 18.60
CA ARG A 237 -2.16 -15.43 18.06
C ARG A 237 -2.27 -16.87 18.52
N THR A 238 -3.46 -17.22 19.03
CA THR A 238 -3.83 -18.63 19.29
C THR A 238 -4.40 -19.25 18.03
N VAL A 239 -3.96 -20.46 17.73
CA VAL A 239 -4.44 -21.29 16.63
C VAL A 239 -4.76 -22.69 17.14
N GLU A 240 -5.51 -23.49 16.40
CA GLU A 240 -5.71 -24.91 16.66
C GLU A 240 -4.86 -25.74 15.69
N VAL A 241 -4.13 -26.69 16.24
CA VAL A 241 -3.32 -27.66 15.49
C VAL A 241 -3.87 -29.06 15.76
N TYR A 242 -3.91 -29.90 14.72
CA TYR A 242 -4.35 -31.25 14.89
C TYR A 242 -3.24 -32.10 15.51
N ASN A 243 -3.56 -32.74 16.64
CA ASN A 243 -2.67 -33.67 17.32
C ASN A 243 -3.02 -35.11 16.93
N ASP A 244 -2.23 -35.69 16.03
CA ASP A 244 -2.44 -37.05 15.51
C ASP A 244 -2.44 -38.13 16.61
N ARG A 245 -1.69 -37.92 17.71
CA ARG A 245 -1.61 -38.89 18.81
C ARG A 245 -2.88 -38.92 19.67
N LEU A 246 -3.51 -37.77 19.81
CA LEU A 246 -4.72 -37.59 20.64
C LEU A 246 -6.00 -37.55 19.82
N ASP A 247 -5.88 -37.60 18.49
CA ASP A 247 -6.98 -37.54 17.52
C ASP A 247 -7.91 -36.34 17.77
N ARG A 248 -7.33 -35.20 18.06
CA ARG A 248 -8.07 -33.96 18.35
C ARG A 248 -7.30 -32.69 17.99
N TRP A 249 -8.04 -31.60 17.88
CA TRP A 249 -7.49 -30.25 17.75
C TRP A 249 -7.11 -29.68 19.11
N GLU A 250 -5.91 -29.15 19.24
CA GLU A 250 -5.38 -28.51 20.44
C GLU A 250 -5.01 -27.07 20.16
N GLN A 251 -5.26 -26.20 21.14
CA GLN A 251 -4.91 -24.79 21.02
C GLN A 251 -3.44 -24.56 21.37
N GLU A 252 -2.74 -23.86 20.53
CA GLU A 252 -1.33 -23.46 20.70
C GLU A 252 -1.12 -22.00 20.37
N LEU A 253 -0.11 -21.38 20.98
CA LEU A 253 0.37 -20.07 20.54
C LEU A 253 1.16 -20.22 19.25
N LEU A 254 0.91 -19.33 18.30
CA LEU A 254 1.57 -19.40 17.00
C LEU A 254 3.09 -19.18 17.11
N ASP A 255 3.57 -18.44 18.09
CA ASP A 255 5.01 -18.21 18.35
C ASP A 255 5.69 -19.54 18.78
N ASP A 256 5.04 -20.34 19.65
CA ASP A 256 5.55 -21.64 20.09
C ASP A 256 5.54 -22.63 18.92
N LEU A 257 4.47 -22.60 18.13
CA LEU A 257 4.33 -23.42 16.93
C LEU A 257 5.42 -23.13 15.91
N THR A 258 5.73 -21.86 15.65
CA THR A 258 6.76 -21.48 14.67
C THR A 258 8.14 -22.00 15.05
N ALA A 259 8.43 -22.09 16.34
CA ALA A 259 9.70 -22.64 16.83
C ALA A 259 9.83 -24.16 16.64
N SER A 260 8.70 -24.88 16.49
CA SER A 260 8.65 -26.34 16.39
C SER A 260 8.50 -26.87 14.96
N VAL A 261 8.04 -26.03 14.01
CA VAL A 261 7.80 -26.43 12.62
C VAL A 261 9.12 -26.65 11.88
N PRO A 262 9.37 -27.84 11.29
CA PRO A 262 10.53 -28.05 10.44
C PRO A 262 10.49 -27.14 9.21
N LEU A 263 11.66 -26.64 8.77
CA LEU A 263 11.83 -25.80 7.58
C LEU A 263 12.58 -26.58 6.47
N PRO A 264 11.96 -27.59 5.85
CA PRO A 264 12.65 -28.46 4.90
C PRO A 264 12.93 -27.80 3.55
N LEU A 265 12.18 -26.75 3.18
CA LEU A 265 12.34 -26.08 1.90
C LEU A 265 13.35 -24.94 2.02
N LYS A 266 14.44 -25.04 1.27
CA LYS A 266 15.44 -23.98 1.15
C LYS A 266 15.51 -23.49 -0.28
N PHE A 267 15.48 -22.18 -0.48
CA PHE A 267 15.59 -21.58 -1.80
C PHE A 267 16.15 -20.15 -1.72
N ARG A 268 16.65 -19.66 -2.84
CA ARG A 268 17.20 -18.32 -2.95
C ARG A 268 16.26 -17.40 -3.72
N VAL A 269 15.98 -16.24 -3.16
CA VAL A 269 15.15 -15.21 -3.79
C VAL A 269 15.99 -13.98 -4.08
N ALA A 270 15.77 -13.38 -5.25
CA ALA A 270 16.36 -12.11 -5.63
C ALA A 270 15.36 -10.98 -5.35
N PHE A 271 15.76 -9.97 -4.59
CA PHE A 271 14.98 -8.76 -4.35
C PHE A 271 15.73 -7.54 -4.85
N THR A 272 15.02 -6.59 -5.41
CA THR A 272 15.58 -5.28 -5.71
C THR A 272 15.34 -4.34 -4.52
N HIS A 273 16.43 -3.90 -3.89
CA HIS A 273 16.39 -2.90 -2.83
C HIS A 273 17.35 -1.77 -3.17
N ALA A 274 16.86 -0.52 -3.12
CA ALA A 274 17.65 0.68 -3.45
C ALA A 274 18.43 0.55 -4.79
N ARG A 275 17.79 0.03 -5.84
CA ARG A 275 18.35 -0.24 -7.18
C ARG A 275 19.45 -1.31 -7.23
N LYS A 276 19.64 -2.07 -6.15
CA LYS A 276 20.59 -3.20 -6.11
C LYS A 276 19.83 -4.50 -5.97
N VAL A 277 20.21 -5.51 -6.76
CA VAL A 277 19.68 -6.86 -6.59
C VAL A 277 20.40 -7.50 -5.42
N ARG A 278 19.64 -7.96 -4.43
CA ARG A 278 20.11 -8.70 -3.27
C ARG A 278 19.51 -10.10 -3.32
N HIS A 279 20.34 -11.10 -3.07
CA HIS A 279 19.90 -12.48 -2.95
C HIS A 279 19.83 -12.85 -1.47
N VAL A 280 18.72 -13.48 -1.09
CA VAL A 280 18.45 -13.92 0.29
C VAL A 280 18.11 -15.40 0.25
N ASP A 281 18.74 -16.18 1.12
CA ASP A 281 18.42 -17.59 1.30
C ASP A 281 17.26 -17.70 2.33
N ILE A 282 16.18 -18.35 1.94
CA ILE A 282 14.94 -18.49 2.70
C ILE A 282 14.73 -19.96 3.01
N GLU A 283 14.30 -20.25 4.27
CA GLU A 283 13.86 -21.57 4.67
C GLU A 283 12.37 -21.54 5.00
N LEU A 284 11.59 -22.49 4.50
CA LEU A 284 10.15 -22.57 4.70
C LEU A 284 9.68 -23.90 5.26
N GLY A 285 8.68 -23.83 6.14
CA GLY A 285 7.86 -24.93 6.57
C GLY A 285 6.39 -24.52 6.56
N TRP A 286 5.46 -25.46 6.52
CA TRP A 286 4.03 -25.16 6.54
C TRP A 286 3.23 -26.28 7.18
N LEU A 287 2.08 -25.89 7.71
CA LEU A 287 1.11 -26.85 8.28
C LEU A 287 -0.30 -26.29 8.17
N MET A 288 -1.27 -27.17 8.25
CA MET A 288 -2.68 -26.81 8.33
C MET A 288 -3.05 -26.47 9.78
N ILE A 289 -3.75 -25.38 9.98
CA ILE A 289 -4.25 -24.91 11.26
C ILE A 289 -5.74 -24.57 11.17
N ARG A 290 -6.37 -24.31 12.32
CA ARG A 290 -7.71 -23.70 12.41
C ARG A 290 -7.67 -22.45 13.27
N LEU A 291 -8.61 -21.55 13.00
CA LEU A 291 -8.88 -20.42 13.88
C LEU A 291 -9.83 -20.88 15.00
N PRO A 292 -9.52 -20.66 16.30
CA PRO A 292 -10.29 -21.22 17.40
C PRO A 292 -11.78 -20.86 17.39
N ASP A 293 -12.10 -19.59 17.09
CA ASP A 293 -13.48 -19.10 17.20
C ASP A 293 -14.40 -19.53 16.04
N THR A 294 -13.83 -19.74 14.86
CA THR A 294 -14.62 -20.02 13.63
C THR A 294 -14.39 -21.43 13.10
N HIS A 295 -13.39 -22.13 13.63
CA HIS A 295 -12.87 -23.41 13.10
C HIS A 295 -12.51 -23.35 11.59
N GLN A 296 -12.29 -22.12 11.08
CA GLN A 296 -11.86 -21.93 9.70
C GLN A 296 -10.47 -22.52 9.50
N GLY A 297 -10.34 -23.46 8.56
CA GLY A 297 -9.06 -24.02 8.16
C GLY A 297 -8.24 -23.00 7.37
N LEU A 298 -6.98 -22.84 7.76
CA LEU A 298 -5.99 -22.02 7.10
C LEU A 298 -4.67 -22.77 7.01
N TRP A 299 -3.75 -22.23 6.24
CA TRP A 299 -2.36 -22.68 6.23
C TRP A 299 -1.49 -21.65 6.97
N ALA A 300 -0.66 -22.14 7.88
CA ALA A 300 0.42 -21.38 8.47
C ALA A 300 1.70 -21.70 7.70
N LEU A 301 2.29 -20.70 7.07
CA LEU A 301 3.59 -20.77 6.42
C LEU A 301 4.61 -20.12 7.35
N VAL A 302 5.55 -20.91 7.84
CA VAL A 302 6.67 -20.44 8.66
C VAL A 302 7.87 -20.17 7.77
N ALA A 303 8.47 -19.00 7.90
CA ALA A 303 9.59 -18.59 7.08
C ALA A 303 10.74 -18.07 7.95
N HIS A 304 11.91 -18.69 7.82
CA HIS A 304 13.17 -18.09 8.25
C HIS A 304 13.68 -17.19 7.13
N ASP A 305 13.63 -15.89 7.36
CA ASP A 305 14.08 -14.85 6.44
C ASP A 305 15.08 -13.95 7.18
N PRO A 306 16.36 -13.89 6.76
CA PRO A 306 17.41 -13.11 7.43
C PRO A 306 17.14 -11.60 7.51
N ASP A 307 16.19 -11.07 6.72
CA ASP A 307 15.79 -9.67 6.81
C ASP A 307 14.92 -9.38 8.06
N TYR A 308 14.45 -10.43 8.74
CA TYR A 308 13.64 -10.32 9.95
C TYR A 308 14.38 -10.92 11.16
N VAL A 309 14.18 -10.31 12.32
CA VAL A 309 14.85 -10.73 13.59
C VAL A 309 14.33 -12.07 14.11
N ARG A 310 13.11 -12.43 13.74
CA ARG A 310 12.43 -13.68 14.15
C ARG A 310 11.81 -14.33 12.92
N ASP A 311 11.57 -15.61 13.01
CA ASP A 311 10.82 -16.33 12.00
C ASP A 311 9.43 -15.71 11.81
N LEU A 312 8.99 -15.68 10.58
CA LEU A 312 7.69 -15.15 10.20
C LEU A 312 6.66 -16.26 10.21
N ALA A 313 5.48 -15.97 10.75
CA ALA A 313 4.30 -16.77 10.52
C ALA A 313 3.36 -16.03 9.57
N LEU A 314 3.03 -16.64 8.43
CA LEU A 314 2.09 -16.12 7.45
C LEU A 314 0.85 -17.01 7.43
N LEU A 315 -0.32 -16.41 7.66
CA LEU A 315 -1.61 -17.09 7.56
C LEU A 315 -2.19 -16.90 6.17
N THR A 316 -2.63 -17.98 5.54
CA THR A 316 -3.22 -17.94 4.20
C THR A 316 -4.37 -18.92 4.03
N ASN A 317 -5.36 -18.55 3.21
CA ASN A 317 -6.39 -19.46 2.73
C ASN A 317 -6.00 -20.18 1.43
N ILE A 318 -4.83 -19.89 0.87
CA ILE A 318 -4.30 -20.59 -0.30
C ILE A 318 -3.77 -21.95 0.14
N PRO A 319 -4.26 -23.08 -0.42
CA PRO A 319 -3.74 -24.39 -0.08
C PRO A 319 -2.24 -24.52 -0.38
N ILE A 320 -1.48 -25.00 0.60
CA ILE A 320 -0.05 -25.27 0.45
C ILE A 320 0.14 -26.79 0.50
N ARG A 321 0.21 -27.41 -0.66
CA ARG A 321 0.34 -28.88 -0.80
C ARG A 321 1.74 -29.29 -1.23
N THR A 322 2.46 -28.37 -1.87
CA THR A 322 3.80 -28.61 -2.44
C THR A 322 4.79 -27.50 -2.03
N ALA A 323 6.06 -27.78 -2.19
CA ALA A 323 7.12 -26.80 -2.03
C ALA A 323 6.94 -25.56 -2.95
N THR A 324 6.45 -25.79 -4.16
CA THR A 324 6.17 -24.71 -5.12
C THR A 324 5.04 -23.80 -4.65
N ASP A 325 3.98 -24.37 -4.02
CA ASP A 325 2.90 -23.59 -3.43
C ASP A 325 3.44 -22.68 -2.31
N ALA A 326 4.23 -23.27 -1.39
CA ALA A 326 4.84 -22.53 -0.28
C ALA A 326 5.73 -21.39 -0.77
N GLN A 327 6.60 -21.66 -1.75
CA GLN A 327 7.45 -20.64 -2.36
C GLN A 327 6.63 -19.54 -3.03
N THR A 328 5.55 -19.89 -3.72
CA THR A 328 4.67 -18.94 -4.39
C THR A 328 3.98 -18.02 -3.38
N VAL A 329 3.39 -18.58 -2.32
CA VAL A 329 2.72 -17.81 -1.26
C VAL A 329 3.71 -16.85 -0.58
N TYR A 330 4.89 -17.32 -0.22
CA TYR A 330 5.93 -16.49 0.37
C TYR A 330 6.37 -15.35 -0.56
N THR A 331 6.68 -15.67 -1.81
CA THR A 331 7.15 -14.68 -2.80
C THR A 331 6.09 -13.59 -3.03
N GLN A 332 4.82 -13.96 -3.12
CA GLN A 332 3.72 -13.00 -3.26
C GLN A 332 3.62 -12.06 -2.06
N TRP A 333 3.71 -12.59 -0.85
CA TRP A 333 3.71 -11.76 0.35
C TRP A 333 4.93 -10.82 0.38
N ARG A 334 6.06 -11.27 -0.10
CA ARG A 334 7.32 -10.51 -0.15
C ARG A 334 7.29 -9.32 -1.13
N HIS A 335 6.27 -9.21 -1.98
CA HIS A 335 6.02 -8.01 -2.78
C HIS A 335 5.40 -6.87 -1.96
N ARG A 336 4.87 -7.13 -0.76
CA ARG A 336 4.20 -6.13 0.08
C ARG A 336 4.99 -4.82 0.27
N PRO A 337 6.31 -4.81 0.53
CA PRO A 337 7.05 -3.57 0.71
C PRO A 337 6.99 -2.60 -0.47
N GLN A 338 6.62 -3.05 -1.66
CA GLN A 338 6.46 -2.16 -2.83
C GLN A 338 5.35 -1.11 -2.63
N ILE A 339 4.40 -1.33 -1.69
CA ILE A 339 3.38 -0.32 -1.35
C ILE A 339 4.02 0.95 -0.78
N GLU A 340 5.18 0.87 -0.16
CA GLU A 340 5.90 2.01 0.41
C GLU A 340 6.47 2.94 -0.68
N HIS A 341 6.45 2.50 -1.95
CA HIS A 341 6.94 3.24 -3.11
C HIS A 341 5.80 3.83 -3.98
N THR A 342 4.55 3.74 -3.50
CA THR A 342 3.34 4.16 -4.23
C THR A 342 2.92 5.64 -3.90
#